data_0ce1b7524df1ed38c816a96847ebe286
#
_entry.id   0ce1b7524df1ed38c816a96847ebe286
#
_cell.length_a   1.000
_cell.length_b   1.000
_cell.length_c   1.000
_cell.angle_alpha   90.00
_cell.angle_beta   90.00
_cell.angle_gamma   90.00
#
_symmetry.space_group_name_H-M   'P 1'
#
loop_
_entity.id
_entity.type
_entity.pdbx_description
1 polymer ?
#
loop_
_entity_poly.entity_id
_entity_poly.type
_entity_poly.pdbx_seq_one_letter_code
_entity_poly.pdbx_strand_id
1 'polypeptide(L)'
;MEGFGEMPALAVWPIIALFSFLLSISYSIAAVFSKKFSKNRRSVMICAYIPALFVIADFINGYALGGFPWVYLGNTCIDSPFSGFAPLLGVRGINLIFMFTAGALAMAALRKFLYLPFVAIILAIGSFSSSINYVSPAQELKVALVQGNITQSLHIDSERLNMIIAKYWDLSRDLFKSHDLVVWPESALPLTIENGLGLLSDLNAVAYENKANLVTGLLSTDANGKIFNSILVLGKDQELSDFSTYNKRKLVPFGEFVPFATVLRPLGKIFNIPMSSFSKGLSEQKPLEAANIQFTPAICYEAIYPNVVSSINNDETQAILMVSNDSWFGPTRAPWQHLDMARMRSLELQKPMLRCTNSGVTTIIDPQGNLEKTIAVDKEGVLSTTFKTYKGMTPYAKYGDTPVVFLMFALLILGFISSKKKIDKNNDALQKLVRP
;
A
#
# COMPACT_ATOMS: atom_id res chain seq x y z
N MET A 1 -12.22 -4.02 15.72
CA MET A 1 -13.64 -4.43 15.68
C MET A 1 -14.32 -4.20 17.02
N GLU A 2 -13.79 -4.69 18.13
CA GLU A 2 -14.38 -4.42 19.45
C GLU A 2 -14.31 -2.94 19.86
N GLY A 3 -13.20 -2.25 19.61
CA GLY A 3 -13.00 -0.86 20.05
C GLY A 3 -13.77 0.19 19.25
N PHE A 4 -13.77 0.12 17.93
CA PHE A 4 -14.40 1.15 17.07
C PHE A 4 -15.71 0.69 16.42
N GLY A 5 -15.94 -0.60 16.30
CA GLY A 5 -17.14 -1.14 15.67
C GLY A 5 -18.24 -1.49 16.66
N GLU A 6 -18.02 -1.32 17.96
CA GLU A 6 -18.95 -1.71 19.04
C GLU A 6 -19.50 -3.13 18.84
N MET A 7 -18.72 -3.99 18.18
CA MET A 7 -19.14 -5.32 17.79
C MET A 7 -19.03 -6.27 18.98
N PRO A 8 -20.06 -7.05 19.32
CA PRO A 8 -19.98 -8.03 20.38
C PRO A 8 -18.80 -8.99 20.17
N ALA A 9 -18.00 -9.25 21.21
CA ALA A 9 -16.82 -10.13 21.13
C ALA A 9 -17.15 -11.51 20.52
N LEU A 10 -18.33 -12.05 20.79
CA LEU A 10 -18.83 -13.31 20.23
C LEU A 10 -18.98 -13.29 18.71
N ALA A 11 -19.20 -12.13 18.09
CA ALA A 11 -19.33 -11.99 16.64
C ALA A 11 -17.98 -11.81 15.93
N VAL A 12 -16.97 -11.29 16.63
CA VAL A 12 -15.66 -10.97 16.05
C VAL A 12 -14.95 -12.23 15.55
N TRP A 13 -14.88 -13.29 16.37
CA TRP A 13 -14.17 -14.52 16.01
C TRP A 13 -14.75 -15.26 14.82
N PRO A 14 -16.09 -15.46 14.70
CA PRO A 14 -16.69 -16.05 13.49
C PRO A 14 -16.40 -15.22 12.22
N ILE A 15 -16.43 -13.89 12.31
CA ILE A 15 -16.14 -13.01 11.17
C ILE A 15 -14.69 -13.14 10.73
N ILE A 16 -13.74 -13.14 11.68
CA ILE A 16 -12.31 -13.36 11.38
C ILE A 16 -12.10 -14.74 10.76
N ALA A 17 -12.72 -15.77 11.30
CA ALA A 17 -12.63 -17.13 10.76
C ALA A 17 -13.18 -17.22 9.34
N LEU A 18 -14.35 -16.63 9.07
CA LEU A 18 -14.94 -16.57 7.74
C LEU A 18 -14.04 -15.80 6.76
N PHE A 19 -13.53 -14.65 7.17
CA PHE A 19 -12.63 -13.84 6.33
C PHE A 19 -11.34 -14.60 6.00
N SER A 20 -10.71 -15.23 7.01
CA SER A 20 -9.52 -16.07 6.84
C SER A 20 -9.79 -17.25 5.91
N PHE A 21 -10.94 -17.90 6.06
CA PHE A 21 -11.39 -18.98 5.17
C PHE A 21 -11.52 -18.51 3.73
N LEU A 22 -12.19 -17.37 3.49
CA LEU A 22 -12.35 -16.80 2.15
C LEU A 22 -11.00 -16.48 1.48
N LEU A 23 -10.07 -15.87 2.22
CA LEU A 23 -8.71 -15.60 1.71
C LEU A 23 -7.92 -16.87 1.42
N SER A 24 -8.14 -17.95 2.17
CA SER A 24 -7.42 -19.22 2.00
C SER A 24 -7.91 -20.04 0.79
N ILE A 25 -9.10 -19.78 0.26
CA ILE A 25 -9.67 -20.55 -0.87
C ILE A 25 -8.76 -20.49 -2.09
N SER A 26 -8.29 -19.31 -2.47
CA SER A 26 -7.42 -19.12 -3.65
C SER A 26 -6.10 -19.89 -3.52
N TYR A 27 -5.49 -19.87 -2.35
CA TYR A 27 -4.24 -20.61 -2.05
C TYR A 27 -4.49 -22.12 -2.00
N SER A 28 -5.62 -22.56 -1.46
CA SER A 28 -6.01 -23.98 -1.43
C SER A 28 -6.21 -24.52 -2.86
N ILE A 29 -6.88 -23.77 -3.71
CA ILE A 29 -7.05 -24.08 -5.13
C ILE A 29 -5.68 -24.15 -5.81
N ALA A 30 -4.80 -23.17 -5.59
CA ALA A 30 -3.44 -23.16 -6.12
C ALA A 30 -2.65 -24.42 -5.71
N ALA A 31 -2.76 -24.86 -4.46
CA ALA A 31 -2.10 -26.08 -3.98
C ALA A 31 -2.63 -27.34 -4.67
N VAL A 32 -3.95 -27.48 -4.82
CA VAL A 32 -4.57 -28.61 -5.51
C VAL A 32 -4.13 -28.68 -6.98
N PHE A 33 -4.15 -27.55 -7.69
CA PHE A 33 -3.71 -27.48 -9.08
C PHE A 33 -2.22 -27.74 -9.23
N SER A 34 -1.39 -27.25 -8.32
CA SER A 34 0.05 -27.53 -8.30
C SER A 34 0.32 -29.03 -8.25
N LYS A 35 -0.37 -29.77 -7.39
CA LYS A 35 -0.29 -31.22 -7.30
C LYS A 35 -0.78 -31.90 -8.59
N LYS A 36 -1.95 -31.51 -9.08
CA LYS A 36 -2.58 -32.10 -10.28
C LYS A 36 -1.72 -31.94 -11.53
N PHE A 37 -1.24 -30.73 -11.81
CA PHE A 37 -0.48 -30.43 -13.04
C PHE A 37 0.97 -30.94 -13.00
N SER A 38 1.56 -31.08 -11.82
CA SER A 38 2.93 -31.59 -11.68
C SER A 38 3.07 -33.08 -12.01
N LYS A 39 1.97 -33.82 -12.13
CA LYS A 39 1.95 -35.26 -12.40
C LYS A 39 2.94 -36.04 -11.50
N ASN A 40 2.93 -35.75 -10.20
CA ASN A 40 3.79 -36.32 -9.16
C ASN A 40 5.29 -35.98 -9.30
N ARG A 41 5.68 -34.99 -10.11
CA ARG A 41 7.05 -34.48 -10.17
C ARG A 41 7.29 -33.43 -9.08
N ARG A 42 7.87 -33.82 -7.96
CA ARG A 42 8.08 -32.94 -6.81
C ARG A 42 8.84 -31.65 -7.18
N SER A 43 9.93 -31.74 -7.96
CA SER A 43 10.70 -30.56 -8.34
C SER A 43 9.91 -29.56 -9.19
N VAL A 44 9.11 -30.07 -10.12
CA VAL A 44 8.21 -29.23 -10.96
C VAL A 44 7.10 -28.61 -10.12
N MET A 45 6.52 -29.40 -9.22
CA MET A 45 5.51 -28.89 -8.31
C MET A 45 6.04 -27.75 -7.43
N ILE A 46 7.18 -27.97 -6.78
CA ILE A 46 7.73 -27.08 -5.75
C ILE A 46 8.39 -25.84 -6.38
N CYS A 47 9.13 -25.99 -7.51
CA CYS A 47 9.90 -24.88 -8.08
C CYS A 47 9.22 -24.19 -9.28
N ALA A 48 8.08 -24.69 -9.79
CA ALA A 48 7.40 -24.05 -10.89
C ALA A 48 5.92 -23.76 -10.57
N TYR A 49 5.13 -24.81 -10.32
CA TYR A 49 3.69 -24.63 -10.14
C TYR A 49 3.31 -23.90 -8.85
N ILE A 50 3.92 -24.26 -7.70
CA ILE A 50 3.61 -23.59 -6.44
C ILE A 50 3.92 -22.10 -6.51
N PRO A 51 5.14 -21.63 -6.91
CA PRO A 51 5.41 -20.20 -7.01
C PRO A 51 4.46 -19.47 -7.95
N ALA A 52 4.23 -20.00 -9.16
CA ALA A 52 3.37 -19.35 -10.14
C ALA A 52 1.89 -19.28 -9.70
N LEU A 53 1.33 -20.39 -9.22
CA LEU A 53 -0.09 -20.46 -8.81
C LEU A 53 -0.32 -19.71 -7.49
N PHE A 54 0.69 -19.60 -6.62
CA PHE A 54 0.62 -18.79 -5.41
C PHE A 54 0.48 -17.30 -5.76
N VAL A 55 1.25 -16.81 -6.72
CA VAL A 55 1.12 -15.42 -7.20
C VAL A 55 -0.22 -15.19 -7.91
N ILE A 56 -0.78 -16.18 -8.61
CA ILE A 56 -2.17 -16.09 -9.11
C ILE A 56 -3.16 -15.92 -7.96
N ALA A 57 -2.99 -16.67 -6.87
CA ALA A 57 -3.82 -16.51 -5.68
C ALA A 57 -3.67 -15.12 -5.05
N ASP A 58 -2.44 -14.56 -5.03
CA ASP A 58 -2.20 -13.18 -4.62
C ASP A 58 -2.95 -12.17 -5.50
N PHE A 59 -2.94 -12.35 -6.83
CA PHE A 59 -3.73 -11.51 -7.73
C PHE A 59 -5.22 -11.61 -7.42
N ILE A 60 -5.75 -12.83 -7.25
CA ILE A 60 -7.16 -13.03 -6.90
C ILE A 60 -7.48 -12.30 -5.59
N ASN A 61 -6.72 -12.52 -4.54
CA ASN A 61 -6.94 -11.88 -3.23
C ASN A 61 -6.72 -10.35 -3.26
N GLY A 62 -5.86 -9.86 -4.15
CA GLY A 62 -5.59 -8.43 -4.31
C GLY A 62 -6.69 -7.66 -5.06
N TYR A 63 -7.57 -8.36 -5.80
CA TYR A 63 -8.61 -7.72 -6.62
C TYR A 63 -10.03 -8.18 -6.26
N ALA A 64 -10.23 -9.44 -5.89
CA ALA A 64 -11.56 -9.99 -5.60
C ALA A 64 -12.22 -9.27 -4.41
N LEU A 65 -13.51 -8.95 -4.55
CA LEU A 65 -14.33 -8.31 -3.51
C LEU A 65 -13.75 -6.99 -2.95
N GLY A 66 -13.00 -6.25 -3.76
CA GLY A 66 -12.31 -5.01 -3.37
C GLY A 66 -10.82 -5.20 -3.10
N GLY A 67 -10.41 -6.46 -2.88
CA GLY A 67 -9.04 -6.87 -2.61
C GLY A 67 -8.59 -6.70 -1.16
N PHE A 68 -7.67 -7.58 -0.73
CA PHE A 68 -7.00 -7.48 0.56
C PHE A 68 -5.54 -7.92 0.43
N PRO A 69 -4.65 -7.08 -0.14
CA PRO A 69 -3.24 -7.42 -0.37
C PRO A 69 -2.36 -7.31 0.87
N TRP A 70 -2.94 -7.22 2.07
CA TRP A 70 -2.21 -7.15 3.35
C TRP A 70 -1.29 -8.34 3.58
N VAL A 71 -1.69 -9.51 3.10
CA VAL A 71 -1.00 -10.80 3.34
C VAL A 71 0.11 -11.12 2.35
N TYR A 72 0.54 -10.18 1.49
CA TYR A 72 1.64 -10.42 0.56
C TYR A 72 2.95 -10.66 1.29
N LEU A 73 3.54 -11.84 1.10
CA LEU A 73 4.80 -12.25 1.73
C LEU A 73 5.95 -11.30 1.40
N GLY A 74 5.99 -10.72 0.21
CA GLY A 74 7.03 -9.78 -0.21
C GLY A 74 7.15 -8.55 0.67
N ASN A 75 6.08 -8.12 1.34
CA ASN A 75 6.15 -7.02 2.30
C ASN A 75 7.04 -7.36 3.51
N THR A 76 7.14 -8.64 3.89
CA THR A 76 8.02 -9.09 4.99
C THR A 76 9.49 -9.17 4.58
N CYS A 77 9.79 -9.00 3.29
CA CYS A 77 11.13 -9.05 2.74
C CYS A 77 11.83 -7.68 2.66
N ILE A 78 11.23 -6.62 3.24
CA ILE A 78 11.69 -5.23 3.11
C ILE A 78 13.15 -5.03 3.54
N ASP A 79 13.58 -5.69 4.61
CA ASP A 79 14.93 -5.60 5.17
C ASP A 79 15.80 -6.82 4.77
N SER A 80 15.61 -7.38 3.59
CA SER A 80 16.33 -8.56 3.08
C SER A 80 16.86 -8.33 1.67
N PRO A 81 17.77 -9.18 1.16
CA PRO A 81 18.23 -9.09 -0.23
C PRO A 81 17.10 -9.15 -1.27
N PHE A 82 15.94 -9.70 -0.93
CA PHE A 82 14.79 -9.73 -1.84
C PHE A 82 14.23 -8.34 -2.14
N SER A 83 14.41 -7.36 -1.25
CA SER A 83 13.95 -5.98 -1.45
C SER A 83 14.54 -5.33 -2.70
N GLY A 84 15.76 -5.73 -3.11
CA GLY A 84 16.39 -5.26 -4.35
C GLY A 84 15.62 -5.59 -5.63
N PHE A 85 14.67 -6.53 -5.59
CA PHE A 85 13.79 -6.82 -6.72
C PHE A 85 12.55 -5.89 -6.78
N ALA A 86 12.29 -5.10 -5.73
CA ALA A 86 11.12 -4.21 -5.69
C ALA A 86 11.09 -3.21 -6.86
N PRO A 87 12.18 -2.47 -7.19
CA PRO A 87 12.20 -1.53 -8.31
C PRO A 87 12.03 -2.20 -9.69
N LEU A 88 12.29 -3.51 -9.78
CA LEU A 88 12.20 -4.27 -11.02
C LEU A 88 10.84 -4.91 -11.24
N LEU A 89 10.30 -5.54 -10.18
CA LEU A 89 9.18 -6.49 -10.28
C LEU A 89 8.05 -6.21 -9.29
N GLY A 90 8.23 -5.24 -8.39
CA GLY A 90 7.27 -4.97 -7.32
C GLY A 90 7.15 -6.10 -6.29
N VAL A 91 6.27 -5.90 -5.31
CA VAL A 91 6.06 -6.86 -4.21
C VAL A 91 5.60 -8.23 -4.68
N ARG A 92 4.81 -8.31 -5.76
CA ARG A 92 4.35 -9.59 -6.33
C ARG A 92 5.49 -10.36 -6.99
N GLY A 93 6.44 -9.66 -7.62
CA GLY A 93 7.66 -10.28 -8.12
C GLY A 93 8.53 -10.83 -7.00
N ILE A 94 8.61 -10.10 -5.88
CA ILE A 94 9.26 -10.59 -4.67
C ILE A 94 8.58 -11.86 -4.16
N ASN A 95 7.22 -11.91 -4.12
CA ASN A 95 6.49 -13.12 -3.75
C ASN A 95 6.89 -14.32 -4.62
N LEU A 96 6.93 -14.12 -5.95
CA LEU A 96 7.31 -15.18 -6.90
C LEU A 96 8.72 -15.72 -6.64
N ILE A 97 9.69 -14.81 -6.50
CA ILE A 97 11.11 -15.13 -6.26
C ILE A 97 11.29 -15.78 -4.89
N PHE A 98 10.62 -15.27 -3.87
CA PHE A 98 10.66 -15.81 -2.50
C PHE A 98 10.12 -17.25 -2.47
N MET A 99 8.96 -17.50 -3.08
CA MET A 99 8.35 -18.83 -3.16
C MET A 99 9.21 -19.81 -3.97
N PHE A 100 9.84 -19.34 -5.06
CA PHE A 100 10.80 -20.16 -5.81
C PHE A 100 12.03 -20.50 -4.94
N THR A 101 12.57 -19.53 -4.22
CA THR A 101 13.72 -19.71 -3.32
C THR A 101 13.42 -20.69 -2.20
N ALA A 102 12.25 -20.56 -1.57
CA ALA A 102 11.77 -21.51 -0.56
C ALA A 102 11.64 -22.92 -1.14
N GLY A 103 11.12 -23.03 -2.37
CA GLY A 103 11.04 -24.29 -3.10
C GLY A 103 12.43 -24.90 -3.40
N ALA A 104 13.39 -24.09 -3.83
CA ALA A 104 14.76 -24.52 -4.07
C ALA A 104 15.44 -25.04 -2.78
N LEU A 105 15.25 -24.34 -1.65
CA LEU A 105 15.74 -24.78 -0.35
C LEU A 105 15.06 -26.09 0.10
N ALA A 106 13.77 -26.25 -0.12
CA ALA A 106 13.06 -27.50 0.16
C ALA A 106 13.62 -28.66 -0.69
N MET A 107 13.97 -28.41 -1.96
CA MET A 107 14.61 -29.42 -2.79
C MET A 107 16.03 -29.78 -2.31
N ALA A 108 16.80 -28.80 -1.84
CA ALA A 108 18.11 -29.04 -1.24
C ALA A 108 18.00 -29.88 0.04
N ALA A 109 17.01 -29.61 0.90
CA ALA A 109 16.70 -30.42 2.10
C ALA A 109 16.36 -31.88 1.74
N LEU A 110 15.79 -32.10 0.55
CA LEU A 110 15.57 -33.45 -0.03
C LEU A 110 16.84 -34.02 -0.73
N ARG A 111 18.04 -33.54 -0.36
CA ARG A 111 19.37 -33.93 -0.89
C ARG A 111 19.58 -33.64 -2.38
N LYS A 112 18.80 -32.69 -2.96
CA LYS A 112 19.03 -32.22 -4.33
C LYS A 112 19.81 -30.91 -4.31
N PHE A 113 21.07 -30.96 -3.96
CA PHE A 113 21.94 -29.80 -3.72
C PHE A 113 22.18 -28.93 -4.98
N LEU A 114 21.85 -29.42 -6.17
CA LEU A 114 21.89 -28.65 -7.43
C LEU A 114 21.03 -27.39 -7.40
N TYR A 115 20.10 -27.28 -6.48
CA TYR A 115 19.23 -26.09 -6.32
C TYR A 115 19.86 -24.97 -5.49
N LEU A 116 20.90 -25.24 -4.68
CA LEU A 116 21.57 -24.23 -3.85
C LEU A 116 22.24 -23.10 -4.65
N PRO A 117 22.92 -23.36 -5.80
CA PRO A 117 23.45 -22.27 -6.61
C PRO A 117 22.40 -21.26 -7.05
N PHE A 118 21.18 -21.69 -7.36
CA PHE A 118 20.08 -20.77 -7.72
C PHE A 118 19.70 -19.85 -6.57
N VAL A 119 19.66 -20.37 -5.34
CA VAL A 119 19.42 -19.55 -4.14
C VAL A 119 20.52 -18.52 -3.98
N ALA A 120 21.79 -18.93 -4.08
CA ALA A 120 22.93 -18.02 -3.97
C ALA A 120 22.89 -16.93 -5.06
N ILE A 121 22.58 -17.29 -6.30
CA ILE A 121 22.45 -16.36 -7.43
C ILE A 121 21.32 -15.37 -7.17
N ILE A 122 20.15 -15.81 -6.72
CA ILE A 122 19.00 -14.93 -6.40
C ILE A 122 19.39 -13.92 -5.34
N LEU A 123 19.98 -14.37 -4.23
CA LEU A 123 20.40 -13.47 -3.16
C LEU A 123 21.48 -12.48 -3.62
N ALA A 124 22.43 -12.93 -4.44
CA ALA A 124 23.47 -12.07 -5.01
C ALA A 124 22.87 -11.01 -5.96
N ILE A 125 21.95 -11.42 -6.86
CA ILE A 125 21.25 -10.48 -7.75
C ILE A 125 20.42 -9.48 -6.93
N GLY A 126 19.67 -9.93 -5.94
CA GLY A 126 18.88 -9.05 -5.08
C GLY A 126 19.75 -8.03 -4.35
N SER A 127 20.85 -8.48 -3.72
CA SER A 127 21.82 -7.59 -3.06
C SER A 127 22.47 -6.60 -4.04
N PHE A 128 22.80 -7.03 -5.25
CA PHE A 128 23.35 -6.14 -6.29
C PHE A 128 22.30 -5.13 -6.78
N SER A 129 21.08 -5.58 -7.03
CA SER A 129 19.99 -4.74 -7.52
C SER A 129 19.60 -3.64 -6.54
N SER A 130 19.75 -3.85 -5.23
CA SER A 130 19.49 -2.82 -4.22
C SER A 130 20.42 -1.60 -4.33
N SER A 131 21.58 -1.74 -4.97
CA SER A 131 22.52 -0.63 -5.22
C SER A 131 22.24 0.14 -6.50
N ILE A 132 21.29 -0.31 -7.33
CA ILE A 132 20.96 0.34 -8.61
C ILE A 132 19.95 1.46 -8.38
N ASN A 133 20.32 2.68 -8.78
CA ASN A 133 19.44 3.83 -8.72
C ASN A 133 18.85 4.11 -10.11
N TYR A 134 17.52 4.08 -10.22
CA TYR A 134 16.75 4.42 -11.42
C TYR A 134 16.27 5.87 -11.41
N VAL A 135 16.46 6.56 -10.30
CA VAL A 135 16.05 7.94 -10.06
C VAL A 135 17.26 8.79 -9.67
N SER A 136 17.18 10.09 -9.89
CA SER A 136 18.21 11.05 -9.54
C SER A 136 17.67 12.13 -8.61
N PRO A 137 18.48 12.69 -7.68
CA PRO A 137 18.09 13.81 -6.85
C PRO A 137 17.60 14.99 -7.70
N ALA A 138 16.55 15.68 -7.26
CA ALA A 138 15.97 16.82 -7.96
C ALA A 138 16.10 18.10 -7.15
N GLN A 139 15.35 18.27 -6.06
CA GLN A 139 15.40 19.47 -5.23
C GLN A 139 15.23 19.13 -3.76
N GLU A 140 15.48 20.10 -2.90
CA GLU A 140 15.27 19.98 -1.46
C GLU A 140 14.15 20.91 -1.02
N LEU A 141 13.33 20.45 -0.09
CA LEU A 141 12.24 21.20 0.54
C LEU A 141 12.39 21.14 2.05
N LYS A 142 12.08 22.23 2.72
CA LYS A 142 11.87 22.22 4.17
C LYS A 142 10.45 21.77 4.46
N VAL A 143 10.28 20.62 5.10
CA VAL A 143 8.99 20.03 5.35
C VAL A 143 8.72 19.84 6.84
N ALA A 144 7.46 19.99 7.25
CA ALA A 144 7.00 19.69 8.59
C ALA A 144 5.79 18.75 8.52
N LEU A 145 5.86 17.60 9.18
CA LEU A 145 4.76 16.64 9.32
C LEU A 145 4.21 16.74 10.74
N VAL A 146 2.91 16.97 10.87
CA VAL A 146 2.25 17.21 12.16
C VAL A 146 1.48 15.97 12.59
N GLN A 147 1.85 15.37 13.71
CA GLN A 147 1.14 14.26 14.35
C GLN A 147 0.34 14.79 15.53
N GLY A 148 -0.97 14.89 15.37
CA GLY A 148 -1.86 15.45 16.39
C GLY A 148 -2.17 14.50 17.54
N ASN A 149 -2.03 13.20 17.34
CA ASN A 149 -2.42 12.13 18.27
C ASN A 149 -3.85 12.35 18.85
N ILE A 150 -4.77 12.69 17.96
CA ILE A 150 -6.16 12.95 18.33
C ILE A 150 -6.90 11.61 18.38
N THR A 151 -7.50 11.34 19.52
CA THR A 151 -8.33 10.14 19.70
C THR A 151 -9.52 10.18 18.74
N GLN A 152 -9.73 9.12 18.00
CA GLN A 152 -10.86 9.03 17.07
C GLN A 152 -12.18 8.94 17.82
N SER A 153 -13.20 9.64 17.32
CA SER A 153 -14.55 9.56 17.80
C SER A 153 -15.52 9.50 16.63
N LEU A 154 -16.59 8.73 16.77
CA LEU A 154 -17.66 8.63 15.78
C LEU A 154 -18.59 9.87 15.81
N HIS A 155 -18.58 10.62 16.91
CA HIS A 155 -19.34 11.84 17.07
C HIS A 155 -18.40 13.02 17.26
N ILE A 156 -18.53 14.01 16.39
CA ILE A 156 -17.75 15.25 16.42
C ILE A 156 -18.76 16.40 16.54
N ASP A 157 -18.86 16.96 17.74
CA ASP A 157 -19.59 18.19 18.00
C ASP A 157 -18.70 19.41 17.72
N SER A 158 -19.31 20.61 17.83
CA SER A 158 -18.60 21.85 17.54
C SER A 158 -17.43 22.12 18.51
N GLU A 159 -17.55 21.72 19.78
CA GLU A 159 -16.50 21.90 20.78
C GLU A 159 -15.28 21.05 20.43
N ARG A 160 -15.51 19.78 20.14
CA ARG A 160 -14.47 18.86 19.73
C ARG A 160 -13.82 19.27 18.41
N LEU A 161 -14.60 19.74 17.44
CA LEU A 161 -14.08 20.28 16.18
C LEU A 161 -13.15 21.45 16.43
N ASN A 162 -13.55 22.43 17.25
CA ASN A 162 -12.72 23.58 17.59
C ASN A 162 -11.43 23.16 18.32
N MET A 163 -11.49 22.20 19.22
CA MET A 163 -10.32 21.66 19.90
C MET A 163 -9.35 21.01 18.91
N ILE A 164 -9.85 20.24 17.93
CA ILE A 164 -9.02 19.61 16.89
C ILE A 164 -8.32 20.66 16.04
N ILE A 165 -9.08 21.67 15.57
CA ILE A 165 -8.53 22.77 14.76
C ILE A 165 -7.46 23.53 15.54
N ALA A 166 -7.76 23.93 16.79
CA ALA A 166 -6.84 24.65 17.66
C ALA A 166 -5.54 23.86 17.85
N LYS A 167 -5.63 22.54 18.06
CA LYS A 167 -4.47 21.68 18.25
C LYS A 167 -3.55 21.63 17.01
N TYR A 168 -4.09 21.40 15.82
CA TYR A 168 -3.28 21.43 14.61
C TYR A 168 -2.71 22.82 14.33
N TRP A 169 -3.47 23.86 14.58
CA TRP A 169 -3.00 25.24 14.47
C TRP A 169 -1.84 25.53 15.42
N ASP A 170 -1.97 25.23 16.70
CA ASP A 170 -0.94 25.46 17.71
C ASP A 170 0.37 24.71 17.41
N LEU A 171 0.26 23.46 16.88
CA LEU A 171 1.41 22.68 16.48
C LEU A 171 2.11 23.21 15.22
N SER A 172 1.42 23.99 14.38
CA SER A 172 1.93 24.32 13.05
C SER A 172 2.01 25.80 12.69
N ARG A 173 1.40 26.72 13.42
CA ARG A 173 1.33 28.15 13.07
C ARG A 173 2.67 28.82 12.80
N ASP A 174 3.70 28.47 13.56
CA ASP A 174 5.04 29.04 13.39
C ASP A 174 5.87 28.36 12.28
N LEU A 175 5.42 27.19 11.81
CA LEU A 175 6.10 26.42 10.77
C LEU A 175 5.96 27.05 9.38
N PHE A 176 4.86 27.73 9.10
CA PHE A 176 4.62 28.38 7.80
C PHE A 176 5.70 29.41 7.43
N LYS A 177 6.32 30.06 8.43
CA LYS A 177 7.37 31.06 8.21
C LYS A 177 8.71 30.46 7.80
N SER A 178 8.91 29.16 7.99
CA SER A 178 10.22 28.51 7.89
C SER A 178 10.25 27.25 7.05
N HIS A 179 9.09 26.76 6.60
CA HIS A 179 8.94 25.53 5.82
C HIS A 179 8.20 25.80 4.51
N ASP A 180 8.59 25.07 3.47
CA ASP A 180 7.95 25.14 2.15
C ASP A 180 6.65 24.34 2.14
N LEU A 181 6.55 23.28 2.99
CA LEU A 181 5.43 22.36 3.05
C LEU A 181 5.13 21.96 4.50
N VAL A 182 3.90 22.21 4.92
CA VAL A 182 3.33 21.68 6.17
C VAL A 182 2.30 20.62 5.83
N VAL A 183 2.37 19.45 6.48
CA VAL A 183 1.45 18.33 6.21
C VAL A 183 0.70 17.96 7.48
N TRP A 184 -0.62 18.00 7.41
CA TRP A 184 -1.53 17.45 8.39
C TRP A 184 -2.05 16.09 7.93
N PRO A 185 -2.34 15.15 8.83
CA PRO A 185 -2.68 13.78 8.47
C PRO A 185 -4.09 13.61 7.87
N GLU A 186 -4.46 12.36 7.56
CA GLU A 186 -5.80 11.98 7.12
C GLU A 186 -6.86 12.43 8.14
N SER A 187 -7.94 13.04 7.64
CA SER A 187 -9.06 13.56 8.43
C SER A 187 -8.62 14.50 9.58
N ALA A 188 -7.55 15.27 9.36
CA ALA A 188 -7.10 16.27 10.32
C ALA A 188 -8.17 17.35 10.54
N LEU A 189 -8.90 17.68 9.49
CA LEU A 189 -10.09 18.51 9.54
C LEU A 189 -11.33 17.62 9.26
N PRO A 190 -12.05 17.18 10.31
CA PRO A 190 -13.20 16.30 10.14
C PRO A 190 -14.46 17.09 9.72
N LEU A 191 -14.35 17.81 8.61
CA LEU A 191 -15.42 18.62 7.99
C LEU A 191 -15.33 18.51 6.47
N THR A 192 -16.39 18.90 5.79
CA THR A 192 -16.37 19.02 4.33
C THR A 192 -15.80 20.36 3.90
N ILE A 193 -15.27 20.43 2.67
CA ILE A 193 -14.76 21.68 2.10
C ILE A 193 -15.82 22.79 2.22
N GLU A 194 -17.07 22.48 1.85
CA GLU A 194 -18.17 23.44 1.81
C GLU A 194 -18.48 24.00 3.21
N ASN A 195 -18.47 23.15 4.23
CA ASN A 195 -18.75 23.56 5.61
C ASN A 195 -17.54 24.28 6.26
N GLY A 196 -16.35 24.11 5.70
CA GLY A 196 -15.11 24.69 6.21
C GLY A 196 -14.58 25.88 5.43
N LEU A 197 -15.28 26.41 4.44
CA LEU A 197 -14.76 27.45 3.52
C LEU A 197 -14.11 28.64 4.25
N GLY A 198 -14.71 29.16 5.31
CA GLY A 198 -14.12 30.26 6.08
C GLY A 198 -12.77 29.89 6.69
N LEU A 199 -12.71 28.78 7.43
CA LEU A 199 -11.47 28.27 8.02
C LEU A 199 -10.41 27.96 6.95
N LEU A 200 -10.82 27.32 5.84
CA LEU A 200 -9.91 26.98 4.74
C LEU A 200 -9.36 28.23 4.06
N SER A 201 -10.17 29.29 3.93
CA SER A 201 -9.73 30.59 3.41
C SER A 201 -8.68 31.24 4.33
N ASP A 202 -8.89 31.20 5.65
CA ASP A 202 -7.93 31.74 6.62
C ASP A 202 -6.60 30.97 6.58
N LEU A 203 -6.68 29.63 6.56
CA LEU A 203 -5.49 28.77 6.45
C LEU A 203 -4.76 28.96 5.12
N ASN A 204 -5.51 29.12 4.03
CA ASN A 204 -4.96 29.41 2.71
C ASN A 204 -4.21 30.75 2.69
N ALA A 205 -4.78 31.79 3.26
CA ALA A 205 -4.18 33.10 3.33
C ALA A 205 -2.85 33.06 4.11
N VAL A 206 -2.83 32.40 5.27
CA VAL A 206 -1.61 32.23 6.07
C VAL A 206 -0.55 31.46 5.31
N ALA A 207 -0.89 30.37 4.64
CA ALA A 207 0.05 29.57 3.86
C ALA A 207 0.59 30.41 2.68
N TYR A 208 -0.27 31.06 1.93
CA TYR A 208 0.10 31.87 0.76
C TYR A 208 1.01 33.05 1.12
N GLU A 209 0.63 33.83 2.16
CA GLU A 209 1.45 34.97 2.62
C GLU A 209 2.86 34.58 3.04
N ASN A 210 3.03 33.36 3.58
CA ASN A 210 4.33 32.83 3.97
C ASN A 210 5.04 32.05 2.85
N LYS A 211 4.46 31.97 1.65
CA LYS A 211 4.99 31.19 0.51
C LYS A 211 5.16 29.70 0.84
N ALA A 212 4.34 29.19 1.72
CA ALA A 212 4.30 27.79 2.12
C ALA A 212 3.02 27.12 1.55
N ASN A 213 3.03 25.80 1.45
CA ASN A 213 1.80 25.05 1.22
C ASN A 213 1.40 24.27 2.47
N LEU A 214 0.10 24.19 2.71
CA LEU A 214 -0.50 23.26 3.68
C LEU A 214 -1.20 22.14 2.93
N VAL A 215 -0.80 20.91 3.21
CA VAL A 215 -1.54 19.70 2.82
C VAL A 215 -2.32 19.20 4.01
N THR A 216 -3.62 18.96 3.84
CA THR A 216 -4.49 18.48 4.92
C THR A 216 -5.48 17.44 4.44
N GLY A 217 -5.75 16.43 5.30
CA GLY A 217 -6.84 15.48 5.09
C GLY A 217 -8.16 16.05 5.61
N LEU A 218 -9.20 15.95 4.78
CA LEU A 218 -10.57 16.40 5.08
C LEU A 218 -11.60 15.62 4.24
N LEU A 219 -12.85 16.03 4.26
CA LEU A 219 -13.89 15.48 3.40
C LEU A 219 -14.19 16.43 2.25
N SER A 220 -14.58 15.91 1.10
CA SER A 220 -15.11 16.69 -0.02
C SER A 220 -16.45 16.11 -0.48
N THR A 221 -17.26 16.95 -1.14
CA THR A 221 -18.57 16.55 -1.65
C THR A 221 -18.67 16.88 -3.14
N ASP A 222 -19.24 15.99 -3.96
CA ASP A 222 -19.53 16.31 -5.35
C ASP A 222 -20.94 16.94 -5.49
N ALA A 223 -21.24 17.41 -6.71
CA ALA A 223 -22.53 18.01 -7.02
C ALA A 223 -23.73 17.06 -6.80
N ASN A 224 -23.51 15.76 -6.66
CA ASN A 224 -24.54 14.76 -6.39
C ASN A 224 -24.65 14.42 -4.88
N GLY A 225 -23.92 15.12 -4.01
CA GLY A 225 -23.90 14.89 -2.57
C GLY A 225 -23.09 13.66 -2.15
N LYS A 226 -22.23 13.10 -3.02
CA LYS A 226 -21.33 12.01 -2.65
C LYS A 226 -20.17 12.55 -1.83
N ILE A 227 -19.88 11.91 -0.71
CA ILE A 227 -18.80 12.30 0.20
C ILE A 227 -17.55 11.46 -0.08
N PHE A 228 -16.39 12.12 -0.13
CA PHE A 228 -15.09 11.52 -0.33
C PHE A 228 -14.16 11.83 0.84
N ASN A 229 -13.28 10.88 1.18
CA ASN A 229 -12.12 11.10 2.01
C ASN A 229 -11.02 11.69 1.12
N SER A 230 -10.51 12.88 1.44
CA SER A 230 -9.74 13.69 0.50
C SER A 230 -8.49 14.30 1.12
N ILE A 231 -7.52 14.58 0.26
CA ILE A 231 -6.40 15.47 0.54
C ILE A 231 -6.66 16.79 -0.19
N LEU A 232 -6.41 17.91 0.49
CA LEU A 232 -6.48 19.26 -0.06
C LEU A 232 -5.14 19.94 0.10
N VAL A 233 -4.74 20.73 -0.91
CA VAL A 233 -3.56 21.63 -0.85
C VAL A 233 -4.04 23.07 -0.77
N LEU A 234 -3.53 23.82 0.21
CA LEU A 234 -3.76 25.24 0.43
C LEU A 234 -2.46 26.04 0.26
N GLY A 235 -2.56 27.33 0.03
CA GLY A 235 -1.43 28.25 -0.12
C GLY A 235 -0.81 28.25 -1.53
N LYS A 236 -1.47 27.64 -2.52
CA LYS A 236 -1.00 27.66 -3.90
C LYS A 236 -1.32 28.99 -4.59
N ASP A 237 -2.55 29.47 -4.41
CA ASP A 237 -3.07 30.70 -4.98
C ASP A 237 -3.66 31.59 -3.88
N GLN A 238 -3.72 32.91 -4.14
CA GLN A 238 -4.24 33.88 -3.18
C GLN A 238 -5.72 33.62 -2.86
N GLU A 239 -6.50 33.35 -3.91
CA GLU A 239 -7.91 32.99 -3.76
C GLU A 239 -8.08 31.48 -3.72
N LEU A 240 -8.98 31.00 -2.88
CA LEU A 240 -9.33 29.58 -2.78
C LEU A 240 -10.30 29.20 -3.91
N SER A 241 -9.86 29.40 -5.17
CA SER A 241 -10.70 29.21 -6.36
C SER A 241 -10.50 27.89 -7.07
N ASP A 242 -9.31 27.30 -7.01
CA ASP A 242 -8.99 25.99 -7.62
C ASP A 242 -8.38 25.06 -6.57
N PHE A 243 -9.14 24.04 -6.24
CA PHE A 243 -8.75 23.07 -5.22
C PHE A 243 -7.84 21.98 -5.86
N SER A 244 -6.56 21.99 -5.54
CA SER A 244 -5.72 20.82 -5.79
C SER A 244 -6.11 19.72 -4.80
N THR A 245 -6.97 18.80 -5.23
CA THR A 245 -7.51 17.74 -4.38
C THR A 245 -7.19 16.35 -4.92
N TYR A 246 -7.12 15.39 -4.00
CA TYR A 246 -7.08 13.97 -4.30
C TYR A 246 -8.12 13.24 -3.48
N ASN A 247 -8.97 12.44 -4.10
CA ASN A 247 -10.03 11.66 -3.47
C ASN A 247 -9.63 10.19 -3.35
N LYS A 248 -9.76 9.62 -2.16
CA LYS A 248 -9.41 8.23 -1.87
C LYS A 248 -10.11 7.25 -2.81
N ARG A 249 -9.33 6.41 -3.50
CA ARG A 249 -9.83 5.42 -4.49
C ARG A 249 -10.10 4.06 -3.89
N LYS A 250 -9.35 3.69 -2.85
CA LYS A 250 -9.48 2.39 -2.16
C LYS A 250 -9.98 2.60 -0.74
N LEU A 251 -11.25 2.31 -0.54
CA LEU A 251 -11.94 2.44 0.74
C LEU A 251 -11.76 1.20 1.59
N VAL A 252 -11.71 1.38 2.90
CA VAL A 252 -11.64 0.30 3.89
C VAL A 252 -13.00 -0.38 3.98
N PRO A 253 -13.10 -1.71 3.68
CA PRO A 253 -14.34 -2.43 3.86
C PRO A 253 -14.80 -2.40 5.32
N PHE A 254 -16.11 -2.20 5.54
CA PHE A 254 -16.75 -2.06 6.85
C PHE A 254 -16.30 -0.86 7.70
N GLY A 255 -15.34 -0.08 7.26
CA GLY A 255 -14.94 1.18 7.88
C GLY A 255 -15.49 2.39 7.12
N GLU A 256 -15.22 2.44 5.82
CA GLU A 256 -15.58 3.58 4.96
C GLU A 256 -16.74 3.24 4.00
N PHE A 257 -16.97 1.96 3.72
CA PHE A 257 -18.14 1.48 2.97
C PHE A 257 -18.55 0.08 3.43
N VAL A 258 -19.81 -0.26 3.22
CA VAL A 258 -20.33 -1.60 3.49
C VAL A 258 -20.36 -2.38 2.17
N PRO A 259 -19.55 -3.46 2.01
CA PRO A 259 -19.68 -4.35 0.86
C PRO A 259 -21.09 -4.94 0.80
N PHE A 260 -21.65 -5.04 -0.40
CA PHE A 260 -23.03 -5.55 -0.59
C PHE A 260 -24.06 -4.84 0.32
N ALA A 261 -23.97 -3.52 0.45
CA ALA A 261 -24.82 -2.71 1.36
C ALA A 261 -26.31 -2.99 1.22
N THR A 262 -26.79 -3.24 0.00
CA THR A 262 -28.21 -3.60 -0.28
C THR A 262 -28.68 -4.87 0.41
N VAL A 263 -27.77 -5.81 0.67
CA VAL A 263 -28.03 -7.10 1.32
C VAL A 263 -27.72 -7.05 2.81
N LEU A 264 -26.60 -6.42 3.19
CA LEU A 264 -26.09 -6.47 4.55
C LEU A 264 -26.76 -5.44 5.49
N ARG A 265 -27.00 -4.20 5.03
CA ARG A 265 -27.64 -3.17 5.88
C ARG A 265 -29.02 -3.56 6.44
N PRO A 266 -29.89 -4.24 5.68
CA PRO A 266 -31.16 -4.72 6.22
C PRO A 266 -31.02 -5.81 7.31
N LEU A 267 -29.86 -6.50 7.39
CA LEU A 267 -29.62 -7.58 8.36
C LEU A 267 -29.32 -7.09 9.79
N GLY A 268 -29.10 -5.79 9.99
CA GLY A 268 -28.97 -5.25 11.33
C GLY A 268 -28.15 -3.99 11.49
N LYS A 269 -28.25 -3.39 12.69
CA LYS A 269 -27.54 -2.16 13.07
C LYS A 269 -26.02 -2.28 13.00
N ILE A 270 -25.46 -3.50 13.12
CA ILE A 270 -24.02 -3.79 13.00
C ILE A 270 -23.44 -3.31 11.65
N PHE A 271 -24.25 -3.26 10.58
CA PHE A 271 -23.81 -2.82 9.26
C PHE A 271 -24.13 -1.33 8.99
N ASN A 272 -24.68 -0.62 9.94
CA ASN A 272 -24.98 0.83 9.87
C ASN A 272 -23.95 1.63 10.65
N ILE A 273 -22.66 1.43 10.35
CA ILE A 273 -21.54 2.11 11.00
C ILE A 273 -21.53 3.57 10.53
N PRO A 274 -21.46 4.57 11.43
CA PRO A 274 -21.21 5.95 11.07
C PRO A 274 -19.96 6.03 10.17
N MET A 275 -19.96 6.91 9.19
CA MET A 275 -18.89 7.09 8.18
C MET A 275 -18.75 5.94 7.15
N SER A 276 -19.61 4.91 7.16
CA SER A 276 -19.57 3.79 6.19
C SER A 276 -20.29 4.11 4.86
N SER A 277 -20.30 5.36 4.42
CA SER A 277 -20.99 5.81 3.21
C SER A 277 -20.12 6.68 2.31
N PHE A 278 -18.80 6.56 2.43
CA PHE A 278 -17.89 7.26 1.52
C PHE A 278 -17.96 6.70 0.10
N SER A 279 -17.76 7.58 -0.85
CA SER A 279 -17.65 7.26 -2.26
C SER A 279 -16.20 7.12 -2.66
N LYS A 280 -15.95 6.26 -3.67
CA LYS A 280 -14.60 6.10 -4.23
C LYS A 280 -14.30 7.28 -5.15
N GLY A 281 -13.10 7.84 -5.03
CA GLY A 281 -12.56 8.76 -5.99
C GLY A 281 -12.41 8.14 -7.39
N LEU A 282 -12.27 8.97 -8.40
CA LEU A 282 -12.05 8.52 -9.78
C LEU A 282 -10.81 7.63 -9.85
N SER A 283 -10.83 6.65 -10.76
CA SER A 283 -9.68 5.76 -11.00
C SER A 283 -8.47 6.52 -11.55
N GLU A 284 -8.73 7.54 -12.36
CA GLU A 284 -7.72 8.42 -12.92
C GLU A 284 -7.80 9.79 -12.24
N GLN A 285 -6.77 10.12 -11.50
CA GLN A 285 -6.56 11.40 -10.85
C GLN A 285 -5.13 11.86 -11.10
N LYS A 286 -4.94 13.17 -11.15
CA LYS A 286 -3.62 13.78 -11.35
C LYS A 286 -2.75 13.64 -10.10
N PRO A 287 -1.42 13.68 -10.24
CA PRO A 287 -0.53 13.90 -9.11
C PRO A 287 -0.94 15.16 -8.32
N LEU A 288 -0.69 15.13 -7.03
CA LEU A 288 -0.96 16.26 -6.17
C LEU A 288 0.19 17.27 -6.25
N GLU A 289 -0.11 18.52 -6.54
CA GLU A 289 0.90 19.57 -6.66
C GLU A 289 0.97 20.40 -5.39
N ALA A 290 2.14 20.44 -4.74
CA ALA A 290 2.43 21.26 -3.58
C ALA A 290 3.91 21.63 -3.56
N ALA A 291 4.28 22.80 -3.03
CA ALA A 291 5.65 23.32 -2.95
C ALA A 291 6.40 23.23 -4.32
N ASN A 292 5.68 23.51 -5.41
CA ASN A 292 6.17 23.46 -6.79
C ASN A 292 6.71 22.10 -7.24
N ILE A 293 6.27 21.00 -6.61
CA ILE A 293 6.55 19.63 -7.06
C ILE A 293 5.27 18.80 -7.16
N GLN A 294 5.35 17.75 -7.95
CA GLN A 294 4.29 16.76 -8.06
C GLN A 294 4.55 15.58 -7.13
N PHE A 295 3.55 15.26 -6.31
CA PHE A 295 3.53 14.09 -5.43
C PHE A 295 2.61 13.01 -5.98
N THR A 296 3.01 11.76 -5.77
CA THR A 296 2.10 10.62 -5.84
C THR A 296 1.32 10.55 -4.51
N PRO A 297 0.02 10.89 -4.49
CA PRO A 297 -0.77 10.86 -3.25
C PRO A 297 -1.17 9.44 -2.86
N ALA A 298 -1.29 9.19 -1.56
CA ALA A 298 -1.90 7.99 -1.00
C ALA A 298 -2.60 8.30 0.32
N ILE A 299 -3.81 7.79 0.52
CA ILE A 299 -4.56 7.94 1.77
C ILE A 299 -4.65 6.57 2.44
N CYS A 300 -3.96 6.43 3.58
CA CYS A 300 -4.08 5.31 4.52
C CYS A 300 -4.00 3.94 3.82
N TYR A 301 -5.12 3.21 3.79
CA TYR A 301 -5.28 1.88 3.20
C TYR A 301 -4.79 1.75 1.75
N GLU A 302 -4.67 2.84 1.00
CA GLU A 302 -4.16 2.81 -0.38
C GLU A 302 -2.71 2.35 -0.48
N ALA A 303 -1.89 2.58 0.56
CA ALA A 303 -0.50 2.16 0.59
C ALA A 303 -0.32 0.63 0.50
N ILE A 304 -1.34 -0.15 0.86
CA ILE A 304 -1.26 -1.61 0.72
C ILE A 304 -1.45 -2.09 -0.73
N TYR A 305 -1.94 -1.23 -1.63
CA TYR A 305 -2.21 -1.54 -3.05
C TYR A 305 -1.10 -1.00 -3.95
N PRO A 306 -0.13 -1.83 -4.36
CA PRO A 306 1.00 -1.36 -5.18
C PRO A 306 0.56 -0.68 -6.47
N ASN A 307 -0.43 -1.25 -7.17
CA ASN A 307 -0.96 -0.71 -8.42
C ASN A 307 -1.73 0.62 -8.25
N VAL A 308 -2.30 0.90 -7.08
CA VAL A 308 -2.99 2.17 -6.82
C VAL A 308 -2.00 3.30 -6.69
N VAL A 309 -0.93 3.09 -5.93
CA VAL A 309 0.13 4.09 -5.76
C VAL A 309 0.91 4.27 -7.06
N SER A 310 1.34 3.19 -7.72
CA SER A 310 2.14 3.27 -8.94
C SER A 310 1.39 3.90 -10.12
N SER A 311 0.05 3.80 -10.19
CA SER A 311 -0.72 4.31 -11.33
C SER A 311 -0.77 5.84 -11.46
N ILE A 312 -0.48 6.58 -10.40
CA ILE A 312 -0.39 8.06 -10.44
C ILE A 312 1.06 8.51 -10.65
N ASN A 313 2.02 7.63 -10.33
CA ASN A 313 3.42 7.96 -10.51
C ASN A 313 3.79 8.10 -11.99
N ASN A 314 4.49 9.19 -12.32
CA ASN A 314 4.98 9.49 -13.68
C ASN A 314 6.40 10.10 -13.61
N ASP A 315 6.95 10.50 -14.75
CA ASP A 315 8.31 11.07 -14.81
C ASP A 315 8.44 12.40 -14.04
N GLU A 316 7.35 13.17 -13.90
CA GLU A 316 7.34 14.47 -13.21
C GLU A 316 7.12 14.34 -11.69
N THR A 317 6.54 13.24 -11.22
CA THR A 317 6.36 13.03 -9.78
C THR A 317 7.71 12.85 -9.10
N GLN A 318 7.89 13.53 -7.96
CA GLN A 318 9.20 13.60 -7.30
C GLN A 318 9.24 12.91 -5.93
N ALA A 319 8.07 12.65 -5.34
CA ALA A 319 7.94 12.00 -4.03
C ALA A 319 6.55 11.38 -3.88
N ILE A 320 6.37 10.55 -2.87
CA ILE A 320 5.07 10.06 -2.41
C ILE A 320 4.63 10.89 -1.22
N LEU A 321 3.38 11.33 -1.21
CA LEU A 321 2.76 11.99 -0.06
C LEU A 321 1.65 11.10 0.47
N MET A 322 1.87 10.54 1.65
CA MET A 322 0.95 9.63 2.31
C MET A 322 0.41 10.24 3.59
N VAL A 323 -0.89 10.40 3.67
CA VAL A 323 -1.59 10.75 4.92
C VAL A 323 -2.35 9.56 5.46
N SER A 324 -2.37 9.39 6.78
CA SER A 324 -3.03 8.23 7.42
C SER A 324 -3.59 8.56 8.80
N ASN A 325 -4.59 7.79 9.20
CA ASN A 325 -5.03 7.74 10.58
C ASN A 325 -5.08 6.28 11.06
N ASP A 326 -4.02 5.87 11.75
CA ASP A 326 -3.83 4.49 12.17
C ASP A 326 -4.54 4.15 13.51
N SER A 327 -5.34 5.06 14.08
CA SER A 327 -6.10 4.87 15.33
C SER A 327 -7.02 3.64 15.29
N TRP A 328 -7.46 3.24 14.09
CA TRP A 328 -8.30 2.06 13.86
C TRP A 328 -7.65 0.75 14.27
N PHE A 329 -6.32 0.70 14.29
CA PHE A 329 -5.58 -0.53 14.56
C PHE A 329 -5.42 -0.84 16.05
N GLY A 330 -5.66 0.17 16.93
CA GLY A 330 -5.45 0.02 18.37
C GLY A 330 -4.01 -0.43 18.73
N PRO A 331 -3.79 -0.96 19.95
CA PRO A 331 -2.47 -1.37 20.42
C PRO A 331 -2.04 -2.71 19.80
N THR A 332 -1.91 -2.76 18.48
CA THR A 332 -1.52 -3.97 17.73
C THR A 332 -0.24 -3.73 16.92
N ARG A 333 0.23 -4.74 16.19
CA ARG A 333 1.36 -4.60 15.25
C ARG A 333 0.95 -4.02 13.88
N ALA A 334 -0.34 -3.78 13.65
CA ALA A 334 -0.82 -3.34 12.35
C ALA A 334 -0.25 -1.98 11.89
N PRO A 335 -0.03 -0.95 12.75
CA PRO A 335 0.64 0.28 12.33
C PRO A 335 2.04 0.05 11.76
N TRP A 336 2.79 -0.89 12.31
CA TRP A 336 4.14 -1.26 11.83
C TRP A 336 4.08 -2.05 10.52
N GLN A 337 3.13 -2.97 10.37
CA GLN A 337 2.90 -3.67 9.10
C GLN A 337 2.49 -2.69 8.00
N HIS A 338 1.63 -1.73 8.34
CA HIS A 338 1.23 -0.67 7.41
C HIS A 338 2.41 0.23 7.00
N LEU A 339 3.32 0.51 7.94
CA LEU A 339 4.58 1.20 7.66
C LEU A 339 5.46 0.39 6.68
N ASP A 340 5.64 -0.91 6.91
CA ASP A 340 6.46 -1.75 6.01
C ASP A 340 5.88 -1.82 4.60
N MET A 341 4.55 -1.82 4.46
CA MET A 341 3.90 -1.72 3.15
C MET A 341 4.15 -0.35 2.50
N ALA A 342 4.14 0.74 3.27
CA ALA A 342 4.49 2.07 2.78
C ALA A 342 5.96 2.15 2.34
N ARG A 343 6.88 1.58 3.13
CA ARG A 343 8.30 1.44 2.78
C ARG A 343 8.49 0.68 1.46
N MET A 344 7.72 -0.38 1.25
CA MET A 344 7.73 -1.12 -0.01
C MET A 344 7.31 -0.26 -1.19
N ARG A 345 6.35 0.66 -1.04
CA ARG A 345 5.96 1.62 -2.11
C ARG A 345 7.11 2.55 -2.46
N SER A 346 7.85 3.05 -1.46
CA SER A 346 9.06 3.86 -1.72
C SER A 346 10.10 3.07 -2.51
N LEU A 347 10.38 1.82 -2.14
CA LEU A 347 11.30 0.94 -2.84
C LEU A 347 10.88 0.65 -4.29
N GLU A 348 9.61 0.31 -4.51
CA GLU A 348 9.08 -0.01 -5.84
C GLU A 348 9.23 1.15 -6.81
N LEU A 349 9.01 2.37 -6.35
CA LEU A 349 9.06 3.57 -7.18
C LEU A 349 10.41 4.29 -7.09
N GLN A 350 11.26 3.91 -6.14
CA GLN A 350 12.45 4.65 -5.72
C GLN A 350 12.14 6.14 -5.50
N LYS A 351 10.97 6.43 -4.95
CA LYS A 351 10.57 7.77 -4.55
C LYS A 351 10.59 7.88 -3.03
N PRO A 352 11.14 8.97 -2.48
CA PRO A 352 11.04 9.20 -1.05
C PRO A 352 9.59 9.46 -0.68
N MET A 353 9.22 9.21 0.58
CA MET A 353 7.85 9.39 1.06
C MET A 353 7.80 10.29 2.28
N LEU A 354 6.88 11.25 2.24
CA LEU A 354 6.36 11.96 3.41
C LEU A 354 5.18 11.15 3.95
N ARG A 355 5.36 10.42 5.03
CA ARG A 355 4.29 9.67 5.69
C ARG A 355 3.86 10.43 6.95
N CYS A 356 2.72 11.12 6.87
CA CYS A 356 2.12 11.87 7.97
C CYS A 356 0.91 11.13 8.53
N THR A 357 0.93 10.81 9.82
CA THR A 357 -0.15 10.07 10.47
C THR A 357 -0.70 10.83 11.68
N ASN A 358 -1.97 10.59 12.02
CA ASN A 358 -2.55 11.17 13.24
C ASN A 358 -1.98 10.50 14.51
N SER A 359 -1.94 9.16 14.55
CA SER A 359 -1.53 8.39 15.73
C SER A 359 -0.57 7.23 15.42
N GLY A 360 -0.34 6.93 14.12
CA GLY A 360 0.58 5.91 13.68
C GLY A 360 2.04 6.36 13.72
N VAL A 361 2.86 5.79 12.83
CA VAL A 361 4.27 6.17 12.68
C VAL A 361 4.39 7.27 11.64
N THR A 362 4.59 8.51 12.07
CA THR A 362 4.95 9.62 11.16
C THR A 362 6.44 9.58 10.88
N THR A 363 6.82 9.57 9.60
CA THR A 363 8.23 9.37 9.22
C THR A 363 8.52 9.87 7.80
N ILE A 364 9.80 10.12 7.55
CA ILE A 364 10.37 10.26 6.21
C ILE A 364 10.94 8.90 5.82
N ILE A 365 10.61 8.44 4.63
CA ILE A 365 11.14 7.20 4.05
C ILE A 365 11.98 7.57 2.83
N ASP A 366 13.22 7.10 2.77
CA ASP A 366 14.10 7.34 1.62
C ASP A 366 13.72 6.48 0.39
N PRO A 367 14.29 6.71 -0.80
CA PRO A 367 14.04 5.90 -1.98
C PRO A 367 14.42 4.41 -1.84
N GLN A 368 15.24 4.06 -0.86
CA GLN A 368 15.66 2.70 -0.53
C GLN A 368 14.77 2.05 0.54
N GLY A 369 13.71 2.74 0.99
CA GLY A 369 12.77 2.23 1.99
C GLY A 369 13.25 2.34 3.43
N ASN A 370 14.37 3.04 3.71
CA ASN A 370 14.85 3.26 5.06
C ASN A 370 14.12 4.41 5.74
N LEU A 371 14.02 4.36 7.06
CA LEU A 371 13.44 5.43 7.87
C LEU A 371 14.52 6.45 8.25
N GLU A 372 14.32 7.73 7.91
CA GLU A 372 15.28 8.77 8.25
C GLU A 372 14.99 9.41 9.62
N LYS A 373 13.77 9.88 9.80
CA LYS A 373 13.27 10.51 11.04
C LYS A 373 11.88 10.00 11.34
N THR A 374 11.54 9.86 12.62
CA THR A 374 10.29 9.18 13.02
C THR A 374 9.71 9.81 14.29
N ILE A 375 8.40 10.04 14.29
CA ILE A 375 7.59 10.21 15.51
C ILE A 375 6.95 8.86 15.81
N ALA A 376 7.08 8.42 17.06
CA ALA A 376 6.55 7.13 17.51
C ALA A 376 5.00 7.11 17.51
N VAL A 377 4.46 5.89 17.48
CA VAL A 377 3.01 5.63 17.62
C VAL A 377 2.49 6.26 18.90
N ASP A 378 1.26 6.80 18.86
CA ASP A 378 0.54 7.40 19.99
C ASP A 378 1.30 8.53 20.70
N LYS A 379 2.12 9.27 19.95
CA LYS A 379 2.80 10.49 20.41
C LYS A 379 2.33 11.69 19.60
N GLU A 380 2.18 12.82 20.29
CA GLU A 380 2.02 14.13 19.66
C GLU A 380 3.39 14.67 19.28
N GLY A 381 3.48 15.37 18.15
CA GLY A 381 4.72 16.02 17.76
C GLY A 381 4.75 16.56 16.34
N VAL A 382 5.85 17.24 16.03
CA VAL A 382 6.16 17.75 14.70
C VAL A 382 7.50 17.19 14.26
N LEU A 383 7.53 16.59 13.07
CA LEU A 383 8.74 16.14 12.42
C LEU A 383 9.14 17.20 11.38
N SER A 384 10.16 17.97 11.68
CA SER A 384 10.73 19.01 10.81
C SER A 384 12.07 18.58 10.24
N THR A 385 12.24 18.71 8.92
CA THR A 385 13.49 18.32 8.24
C THR A 385 13.60 18.93 6.84
N THR A 386 14.82 18.89 6.29
CA THR A 386 15.04 19.06 4.85
C THR A 386 14.76 17.72 4.16
N PHE A 387 13.92 17.75 3.14
CA PHE A 387 13.46 16.59 2.38
C PHE A 387 13.99 16.65 0.96
N LYS A 388 14.70 15.60 0.53
CA LYS A 388 15.23 15.49 -0.83
C LYS A 388 14.22 14.79 -1.73
N THR A 389 13.97 15.36 -2.89
CA THR A 389 13.06 14.78 -3.91
C THR A 389 13.86 14.15 -5.04
N TYR A 390 13.22 13.26 -5.82
CA TYR A 390 13.91 12.51 -6.86
C TYR A 390 13.04 12.43 -8.13
N LYS A 391 13.66 12.58 -9.32
CA LYS A 391 13.05 12.40 -10.64
C LYS A 391 13.49 11.09 -11.29
N GLY A 392 12.66 10.58 -12.22
CA GLY A 392 12.89 9.33 -12.94
C GLY A 392 11.89 8.24 -12.57
N MET A 393 11.94 7.12 -13.24
CA MET A 393 11.02 5.99 -13.03
C MET A 393 11.77 4.66 -12.99
N THR A 394 11.38 3.80 -12.05
CA THR A 394 11.85 2.42 -12.00
C THR A 394 11.21 1.56 -13.11
N PRO A 395 11.80 0.40 -13.47
CA PRO A 395 11.15 -0.56 -14.35
C PRO A 395 9.75 -0.96 -13.86
N TYR A 396 9.57 -1.19 -12.55
CA TYR A 396 8.26 -1.47 -11.99
C TYR A 396 7.27 -0.32 -12.18
N ALA A 397 7.69 0.93 -11.96
CA ALA A 397 6.84 2.10 -12.19
C ALA A 397 6.36 2.21 -13.65
N LYS A 398 7.19 1.77 -14.61
CA LYS A 398 6.86 1.81 -16.05
C LYS A 398 5.98 0.65 -16.49
N TYR A 399 6.28 -0.56 -16.03
CA TYR A 399 5.68 -1.79 -16.56
C TYR A 399 4.70 -2.46 -15.59
N GLY A 400 4.63 -2.01 -14.34
CA GLY A 400 3.78 -2.61 -13.31
C GLY A 400 4.06 -4.09 -13.11
N ASP A 401 3.00 -4.85 -12.95
CA ASP A 401 3.06 -6.32 -12.76
C ASP A 401 3.29 -7.12 -14.05
N THR A 402 3.35 -6.47 -15.21
CA THR A 402 3.47 -7.15 -16.52
C THR A 402 4.65 -8.15 -16.57
N PRO A 403 5.88 -7.78 -16.13
CA PRO A 403 7.00 -8.74 -16.11
C PRO A 403 6.74 -9.95 -15.22
N VAL A 404 6.08 -9.76 -14.08
CA VAL A 404 5.73 -10.86 -13.15
C VAL A 404 4.75 -11.83 -13.78
N VAL A 405 3.75 -11.30 -14.50
CA VAL A 405 2.77 -12.11 -15.23
C VAL A 405 3.48 -12.97 -16.29
N PHE A 406 4.41 -12.40 -17.05
CA PHE A 406 5.20 -13.16 -18.03
C PHE A 406 6.06 -14.26 -17.36
N LEU A 407 6.77 -13.94 -16.27
CA LEU A 407 7.58 -14.92 -15.52
C LEU A 407 6.71 -16.05 -14.97
N MET A 408 5.54 -15.72 -14.46
CA MET A 408 4.58 -16.70 -13.95
C MET A 408 4.13 -17.66 -15.05
N PHE A 409 3.72 -17.14 -16.22
CA PHE A 409 3.35 -17.97 -17.36
C PHE A 409 4.52 -18.82 -17.86
N ALA A 410 5.74 -18.27 -17.93
CA ALA A 410 6.93 -19.01 -18.29
C ALA A 410 7.17 -20.21 -17.35
N LEU A 411 7.03 -20.01 -16.03
CA LEU A 411 7.14 -21.11 -15.06
C LEU A 411 6.06 -22.18 -15.25
N LEU A 412 4.81 -21.78 -15.54
CA LEU A 412 3.73 -22.73 -15.82
C LEU A 412 3.99 -23.55 -17.09
N ILE A 413 4.45 -22.90 -18.16
CA ILE A 413 4.79 -23.56 -19.43
C ILE A 413 5.98 -24.54 -19.24
N LEU A 414 7.06 -24.08 -18.58
CA LEU A 414 8.21 -24.94 -18.27
C LEU A 414 7.80 -26.12 -17.41
N GLY A 415 6.93 -25.91 -16.44
CA GLY A 415 6.33 -26.96 -15.63
C GLY A 415 5.56 -27.98 -16.47
N PHE A 416 4.73 -27.49 -17.41
CA PHE A 416 3.94 -28.34 -18.29
C PHE A 416 4.82 -29.18 -19.25
N ILE A 417 5.78 -28.55 -19.92
CA ILE A 417 6.73 -29.26 -20.80
C ILE A 417 7.51 -30.33 -20.01
N SER A 418 8.00 -29.95 -18.83
CA SER A 418 8.73 -30.88 -17.96
C SER A 418 7.86 -32.04 -17.51
N SER A 419 6.57 -31.83 -17.26
CA SER A 419 5.63 -32.87 -16.86
C SER A 419 5.31 -33.85 -18.00
N LYS A 420 5.29 -33.42 -19.27
CA LYS A 420 5.06 -34.27 -20.45
C LYS A 420 6.24 -35.18 -20.76
N LYS A 421 7.48 -34.69 -20.76
CA LYS A 421 8.69 -35.44 -21.12
C LYS A 421 8.88 -36.77 -20.36
N LYS A 422 8.27 -36.92 -19.19
CA LYS A 422 8.37 -38.19 -18.42
C LYS A 422 7.36 -39.23 -18.86
N ILE A 423 6.19 -38.79 -19.35
CA ILE A 423 5.16 -39.71 -19.84
C ILE A 423 5.69 -40.43 -21.08
N ASP A 424 6.30 -39.68 -22.01
CA ASP A 424 6.86 -40.23 -23.24
C ASP A 424 7.99 -41.23 -22.93
N LYS A 425 8.92 -40.89 -22.01
CA LYS A 425 9.98 -41.82 -21.59
C LYS A 425 9.46 -43.08 -20.90
N ASN A 426 8.38 -42.99 -20.12
CA ASN A 426 7.77 -44.18 -19.49
C ASN A 426 7.02 -45.04 -20.54
N ASN A 427 6.35 -44.41 -21.50
CA ASN A 427 5.67 -45.13 -22.59
C ASN A 427 6.68 -45.79 -23.51
N ASP A 428 7.81 -45.15 -23.84
CA ASP A 428 8.90 -45.72 -24.62
C ASP A 428 9.58 -46.90 -23.88
N ALA A 429 9.75 -46.79 -22.55
CA ALA A 429 10.29 -47.86 -21.73
C ALA A 429 9.34 -49.06 -21.65
N LEU A 430 8.02 -48.83 -21.53
CA LEU A 430 7.00 -49.85 -21.56
C LEU A 430 6.90 -50.53 -22.93
N GLN A 431 6.98 -49.76 -24.04
CA GLN A 431 6.99 -50.32 -25.39
C GLN A 431 8.27 -51.15 -25.67
N LYS A 432 9.42 -50.80 -25.07
CA LYS A 432 10.65 -51.60 -25.18
C LYS A 432 10.58 -52.90 -24.35
N LEU A 433 9.76 -52.97 -23.31
CA LEU A 433 9.56 -54.19 -22.50
C LEU A 433 8.50 -55.14 -23.10
N VAL A 434 7.65 -54.63 -24.02
CA VAL A 434 6.54 -55.38 -24.64
C VAL A 434 6.87 -55.81 -26.08
N ARG A 435 8.02 -55.42 -26.64
CA ARG A 435 8.49 -55.98 -27.94
C ARG A 435 9.17 -57.31 -27.69
N PRO A 436 8.65 -58.41 -28.33
CA PRO A 436 9.21 -59.77 -28.23
C PRO A 436 10.62 -59.84 -28.80
#